data_fc3976440bc434349155d1063d6766c8
#
_entry.id   fc3976440bc434349155d1063d6766c8
#
_cell.length_a   1.000
_cell.length_b   1.000
_cell.length_c   1.000
_cell.angle_alpha   90.00
_cell.angle_beta   90.00
_cell.angle_gamma   90.00
#
_symmetry.space_group_name_H-M   'P 1'
#
loop_
_entity.id
_entity.type
_entity.pdbx_description
1 polymer ?
#
loop_
_entity_poly.entity_id
_entity_poly.type
_entity_poly.pdbx_seq_one_letter_code
_entity_poly.pdbx_strand_id
1 'polypeptide(L)'
;MIGGGLAGPEAALTAARLGCEVDLYEMRAVVDGKPRLTPAHQTTDLGELVCSNSLKSESEWTAPWLLKQEMRRGGSALLRIADACAVPAGHALAVDRVEFSRRISEAIEAEPRIRVIREEVMRLDDAVLQNQNGARHQDEDGTKCHCTIVATGPLTSDALSREIERLTGAGHLAFYDSISPIVDAESIDMSRVYFAARWDKGTADYINCPMDRAEYDRFYEALLAAEAAESKEWEKLEYFEGCLPIEVLATRGRDTLRFGPMKPVGLRDPRTGKTPWAVVQLRKENLRADSYNLVGFQNHLKFGEQARVLRLIPGLENARFLRYGQIHRNTYICAPVLIDETLFLKNSATRLAFAGQVCGVEGYTESIATGMLAGIYAAVIARGEEPQPVPRSTALGSLVHYITHADAKNFQPANITFDLLEPLEEEVRKKIRDKKERHRVVCERALAAFEAWWTAQELSRREEKTSKAFGT
;
A
#
# COMPACT_ATOMS: atom_id res chain seq x y z
N MET A 1 9.42 -15.92 -4.00
CA MET A 1 8.49 -14.82 -3.71
C MET A 1 7.09 -15.23 -4.12
N ILE A 2 6.09 -15.01 -3.27
CA ILE A 2 4.71 -15.40 -3.54
C ILE A 2 3.82 -14.16 -3.49
N GLY A 3 3.24 -13.79 -4.66
CA GLY A 3 2.38 -12.61 -4.84
C GLY A 3 3.04 -11.53 -5.69
N GLY A 4 2.40 -11.17 -6.80
CA GLY A 4 2.82 -10.15 -7.76
C GLY A 4 2.16 -8.78 -7.53
N GLY A 5 1.75 -8.46 -6.28
CA GLY A 5 1.28 -7.14 -5.88
C GLY A 5 2.43 -6.12 -5.77
N LEU A 6 2.39 -5.23 -4.78
CA LEU A 6 3.45 -4.22 -4.62
C LEU A 6 4.68 -4.77 -3.89
N ALA A 7 4.45 -5.49 -2.78
CA ALA A 7 5.54 -5.96 -1.94
C ALA A 7 6.40 -7.05 -2.61
N GLY A 8 5.77 -7.97 -3.36
CA GLY A 8 6.50 -9.05 -4.05
C GLY A 8 7.45 -8.55 -5.14
N PRO A 9 7.00 -7.77 -6.13
CA PRO A 9 7.89 -7.18 -7.13
C PRO A 9 8.99 -6.29 -6.53
N GLU A 10 8.72 -5.49 -5.50
CA GLU A 10 9.77 -4.73 -4.81
C GLU A 10 10.80 -5.65 -4.16
N ALA A 11 10.34 -6.70 -3.45
CA ALA A 11 11.22 -7.69 -2.83
C ALA A 11 12.06 -8.42 -3.88
N ALA A 12 11.44 -8.80 -5.01
CA ALA A 12 12.11 -9.51 -6.11
C ALA A 12 13.20 -8.65 -6.75
N LEU A 13 12.88 -7.41 -7.15
CA LEU A 13 13.84 -6.48 -7.74
C LEU A 13 14.98 -6.13 -6.77
N THR A 14 14.65 -5.98 -5.47
CA THR A 14 15.64 -5.71 -4.45
C THR A 14 16.59 -6.90 -4.25
N ALA A 15 16.05 -8.12 -4.12
CA ALA A 15 16.86 -9.33 -3.95
C ALA A 15 17.72 -9.61 -5.21
N ALA A 16 17.16 -9.46 -6.41
CA ALA A 16 17.89 -9.64 -7.67
C ALA A 16 19.04 -8.64 -7.81
N ARG A 17 18.79 -7.35 -7.52
CA ARG A 17 19.83 -6.32 -7.46
C ARG A 17 20.96 -6.68 -6.47
N LEU A 18 20.65 -7.42 -5.42
CA LEU A 18 21.59 -7.88 -4.41
C LEU A 18 22.23 -9.24 -4.75
N GLY A 19 21.96 -9.77 -5.95
CA GLY A 19 22.62 -10.96 -6.52
C GLY A 19 21.85 -12.27 -6.36
N CYS A 20 20.61 -12.25 -5.86
CA CYS A 20 19.79 -13.46 -5.72
C CYS A 20 19.08 -13.84 -7.02
N GLU A 21 18.98 -15.14 -7.28
CA GLU A 21 18.00 -15.69 -8.24
C GLU A 21 16.63 -15.76 -7.58
N VAL A 22 15.58 -15.32 -8.28
CA VAL A 22 14.23 -15.14 -7.73
C VAL A 22 13.18 -15.82 -8.58
N ASP A 23 12.38 -16.70 -7.99
CA ASP A 23 11.13 -17.16 -8.53
C ASP A 23 10.00 -16.33 -7.95
N LEU A 24 9.27 -15.60 -8.82
CA LEU A 24 8.12 -14.78 -8.43
C LEU A 24 6.83 -15.46 -8.90
N TYR A 25 6.06 -15.99 -7.96
CA TYR A 25 4.78 -16.62 -8.20
C TYR A 25 3.64 -15.60 -8.18
N GLU A 26 2.78 -15.63 -9.19
CA GLU A 26 1.58 -14.80 -9.29
C GLU A 26 0.41 -15.62 -9.81
N MET A 27 -0.69 -15.66 -9.06
CA MET A 27 -1.86 -16.46 -9.38
C MET A 27 -2.70 -15.91 -10.54
N ARG A 28 -2.59 -14.61 -10.86
CA ARG A 28 -3.27 -14.03 -12.03
C ARG A 28 -2.52 -14.43 -13.28
N ALA A 29 -3.24 -15.03 -14.21
CA ALA A 29 -2.67 -15.59 -15.43
C ALA A 29 -3.61 -15.41 -16.62
N VAL A 30 -3.10 -15.61 -17.82
CA VAL A 30 -3.94 -15.80 -19.01
C VAL A 30 -4.06 -17.31 -19.24
N VAL A 31 -5.28 -17.85 -19.12
CA VAL A 31 -5.59 -19.27 -19.31
C VAL A 31 -6.56 -19.37 -20.49
N ASP A 32 -6.21 -20.14 -21.50
CA ASP A 32 -7.01 -20.31 -22.73
C ASP A 32 -7.40 -18.96 -23.39
N GLY A 33 -6.46 -18.01 -23.39
CA GLY A 33 -6.66 -16.67 -23.97
C GLY A 33 -7.55 -15.75 -23.15
N LYS A 34 -7.96 -16.15 -21.93
CA LYS A 34 -8.78 -15.34 -21.01
C LYS A 34 -8.01 -15.00 -19.73
N PRO A 35 -8.08 -13.76 -19.23
CA PRO A 35 -7.45 -13.41 -17.98
C PRO A 35 -8.19 -14.06 -16.80
N ARG A 36 -7.46 -14.80 -15.95
CA ARG A 36 -7.90 -15.28 -14.64
C ARG A 36 -7.49 -14.22 -13.61
N LEU A 37 -8.45 -13.46 -13.13
CA LEU A 37 -8.26 -12.34 -12.23
C LEU A 37 -8.93 -12.60 -10.87
N THR A 38 -8.50 -11.86 -9.84
CA THR A 38 -9.28 -11.76 -8.60
C THR A 38 -10.41 -10.74 -8.77
N PRO A 39 -11.41 -10.70 -7.89
CA PRO A 39 -12.49 -9.71 -8.00
C PRO A 39 -12.04 -8.25 -7.98
N ALA A 40 -10.87 -7.94 -7.41
CA ALA A 40 -10.36 -6.58 -7.30
C ALA A 40 -9.48 -6.14 -8.48
N HIS A 41 -8.87 -7.08 -9.19
CA HIS A 41 -7.94 -6.79 -10.28
C HIS A 41 -8.66 -6.72 -11.64
N GLN A 42 -8.12 -5.92 -12.54
CA GLN A 42 -8.61 -5.76 -13.92
C GLN A 42 -7.63 -6.28 -14.95
N THR A 43 -6.36 -6.44 -14.57
CA THR A 43 -5.29 -6.89 -15.46
C THR A 43 -4.48 -8.03 -14.84
N THR A 44 -3.61 -8.63 -15.63
CA THR A 44 -2.60 -9.58 -15.14
C THR A 44 -1.27 -8.91 -14.83
N ASP A 45 -1.16 -7.60 -14.99
CA ASP A 45 0.06 -6.85 -14.71
C ASP A 45 0.46 -6.92 -13.23
N LEU A 46 1.76 -6.94 -12.99
CA LEU A 46 2.30 -6.89 -11.63
C LEU A 46 2.14 -5.49 -11.05
N GLY A 47 2.00 -5.41 -9.73
CA GLY A 47 1.91 -4.11 -9.04
C GLY A 47 0.62 -3.32 -9.31
N GLU A 48 -0.45 -3.95 -9.81
CA GLU A 48 -1.72 -3.27 -10.04
C GLU A 48 -2.28 -2.67 -8.75
N LEU A 49 -2.63 -1.37 -8.80
CA LEU A 49 -3.23 -0.65 -7.69
C LEU A 49 -4.73 -0.86 -7.66
N VAL A 50 -5.25 -1.56 -6.66
CA VAL A 50 -6.66 -1.98 -6.61
C VAL A 50 -7.61 -0.96 -5.97
N CYS A 51 -7.15 -0.16 -5.00
CA CYS A 51 -8.01 0.77 -4.25
C CYS A 51 -7.88 2.21 -4.77
N SER A 52 -6.73 2.85 -4.59
CA SER A 52 -6.47 4.22 -5.01
C SER A 52 -5.21 4.27 -5.89
N ASN A 53 -4.85 5.45 -6.39
CA ASN A 53 -3.59 5.63 -7.11
C ASN A 53 -2.57 6.48 -6.33
N SER A 54 -2.77 6.65 -5.02
CA SER A 54 -1.94 7.52 -4.19
C SER A 54 -0.96 6.73 -3.30
N LEU A 55 0.30 7.16 -3.33
CA LEU A 55 1.35 6.74 -2.41
C LEU A 55 1.57 7.78 -1.30
N LYS A 56 0.49 8.45 -0.87
CA LYS A 56 0.47 9.40 0.24
C LYS A 56 1.29 10.69 0.00
N SER A 57 1.45 11.48 1.07
CA SER A 57 2.02 12.84 1.01
C SER A 57 3.50 12.85 0.65
N GLU A 58 3.87 13.83 -0.19
CA GLU A 58 5.26 14.25 -0.46
C GLU A 58 5.63 15.53 0.28
N SER A 59 4.74 16.07 1.13
CA SER A 59 5.09 17.24 1.94
C SER A 59 6.25 16.92 2.87
N GLU A 60 7.29 17.75 2.82
CA GLU A 60 8.46 17.61 3.70
C GLU A 60 8.08 17.53 5.17
N TRP A 61 8.85 16.74 5.90
CA TRP A 61 8.71 16.55 7.35
C TRP A 61 7.36 15.95 7.75
N THR A 62 6.75 15.15 6.86
CA THR A 62 5.64 14.24 7.20
C THR A 62 6.13 12.81 7.30
N ALA A 63 5.46 11.97 8.08
CA ALA A 63 5.88 10.57 8.24
C ALA A 63 5.86 9.77 6.91
N PRO A 64 4.85 9.92 6.02
CA PRO A 64 4.90 9.28 4.70
C PRO A 64 6.02 9.80 3.79
N TRP A 65 6.38 11.08 3.88
CA TRP A 65 7.53 11.63 3.17
C TRP A 65 8.83 11.00 3.70
N LEU A 66 9.01 10.94 5.02
CA LEU A 66 10.19 10.34 5.63
C LEU A 66 10.38 8.88 5.18
N LEU A 67 9.32 8.07 5.26
CA LEU A 67 9.36 6.67 4.79
C LEU A 67 9.85 6.58 3.34
N LYS A 68 9.30 7.42 2.45
CA LYS A 68 9.72 7.45 1.04
C LYS A 68 11.17 7.93 0.86
N GLN A 69 11.65 8.86 1.68
CA GLN A 69 13.06 9.27 1.65
C GLN A 69 14.00 8.13 2.02
N GLU A 70 13.66 7.34 3.03
CA GLU A 70 14.42 6.13 3.40
C GLU A 70 14.40 5.10 2.28
N MET A 71 13.22 4.84 1.67
CA MET A 71 13.07 3.92 0.54
C MET A 71 13.87 4.36 -0.68
N ARG A 72 13.87 5.65 -1.04
CA ARG A 72 14.68 6.19 -2.15
C ARG A 72 16.17 5.99 -1.90
N ARG A 73 16.65 6.23 -0.68
CA ARG A 73 18.05 5.98 -0.28
C ARG A 73 18.41 4.50 -0.30
N GLY A 74 17.46 3.63 0.09
CA GLY A 74 17.59 2.18 -0.04
C GLY A 74 17.50 1.65 -1.47
N GLY A 75 17.20 2.54 -2.45
CA GLY A 75 17.13 2.18 -3.87
C GLY A 75 15.86 1.42 -4.26
N SER A 76 14.71 1.71 -3.62
CA SER A 76 13.42 1.13 -3.98
C SER A 76 13.13 1.27 -5.48
N ALA A 77 12.89 0.15 -6.15
CA ALA A 77 12.62 0.11 -7.57
C ALA A 77 11.21 0.63 -7.90
N LEU A 78 10.21 0.18 -7.14
CA LEU A 78 8.82 0.60 -7.37
C LEU A 78 8.61 2.08 -7.06
N LEU A 79 9.30 2.61 -6.05
CA LEU A 79 9.17 4.04 -5.76
C LEU A 79 9.80 4.90 -6.87
N ARG A 80 10.92 4.46 -7.47
CA ARG A 80 11.51 5.11 -8.64
C ARG A 80 10.57 5.06 -9.85
N ILE A 81 9.88 3.93 -10.07
CA ILE A 81 8.85 3.81 -11.11
C ILE A 81 7.68 4.74 -10.80
N ALA A 82 7.24 4.82 -9.55
CA ALA A 82 6.17 5.72 -9.12
C ALA A 82 6.50 7.19 -9.39
N ASP A 83 7.72 7.62 -9.08
CA ASP A 83 8.20 8.98 -9.38
C ASP A 83 8.15 9.28 -10.90
N ALA A 84 8.46 8.30 -11.75
CA ALA A 84 8.41 8.42 -13.20
C ALA A 84 7.00 8.35 -13.81
N CYS A 85 6.01 7.83 -13.08
CA CYS A 85 4.60 7.74 -13.48
C CYS A 85 3.72 8.74 -12.73
N ALA A 86 4.32 9.71 -12.02
CA ALA A 86 3.58 10.64 -11.17
C ALA A 86 2.57 11.47 -11.98
N VAL A 87 1.37 11.61 -11.43
CA VAL A 87 0.32 12.50 -11.94
C VAL A 87 0.10 13.65 -10.95
N PRO A 88 -0.27 14.85 -11.44
CA PRO A 88 -0.56 15.98 -10.57
C PRO A 88 -1.64 15.65 -9.53
N ALA A 89 -1.30 15.77 -8.24
CA ALA A 89 -2.19 15.49 -7.11
C ALA A 89 -1.84 16.36 -5.88
N GLY A 90 -1.51 17.61 -6.07
CA GLY A 90 -1.11 18.54 -5.02
C GLY A 90 0.14 18.07 -4.29
N HIS A 91 0.02 17.80 -2.98
CA HIS A 91 1.13 17.31 -2.16
C HIS A 91 1.21 15.77 -2.06
N ALA A 92 0.38 15.03 -2.78
CA ALA A 92 0.44 13.57 -2.78
C ALA A 92 1.25 13.05 -3.96
N LEU A 93 2.02 11.99 -3.77
CA LEU A 93 2.51 11.18 -4.86
C LEU A 93 1.35 10.31 -5.35
N ALA A 94 0.71 10.71 -6.43
CA ALA A 94 -0.24 9.87 -7.14
C ALA A 94 0.36 9.44 -8.48
N VAL A 95 0.00 8.27 -8.97
CA VAL A 95 0.57 7.70 -10.18
C VAL A 95 -0.50 7.42 -11.24
N ASP A 96 -0.11 7.43 -12.50
CA ASP A 96 -0.89 6.81 -13.56
C ASP A 96 -0.95 5.31 -13.30
N ARG A 97 -2.12 4.80 -12.93
CA ARG A 97 -2.32 3.42 -12.46
C ARG A 97 -1.93 2.38 -13.51
N VAL A 98 -2.27 2.63 -14.75
CA VAL A 98 -2.02 1.70 -15.85
C VAL A 98 -0.53 1.70 -16.20
N GLU A 99 0.05 2.88 -16.34
CA GLU A 99 1.46 3.04 -16.67
C GLU A 99 2.37 2.49 -15.55
N PHE A 100 1.97 2.65 -14.29
CA PHE A 100 2.71 2.16 -13.13
C PHE A 100 2.81 0.64 -13.13
N SER A 101 1.67 -0.07 -13.27
CA SER A 101 1.66 -1.54 -13.29
C SER A 101 2.37 -2.11 -14.53
N ARG A 102 2.20 -1.48 -15.70
CA ARG A 102 2.91 -1.84 -16.93
C ARG A 102 4.43 -1.77 -16.74
N ARG A 103 4.94 -0.65 -16.21
CA ARG A 103 6.39 -0.46 -15.98
C ARG A 103 6.95 -1.39 -14.92
N ILE A 104 6.17 -1.76 -13.90
CA ILE A 104 6.59 -2.78 -12.93
C ILE A 104 6.75 -4.12 -13.62
N SER A 105 5.76 -4.52 -14.44
CA SER A 105 5.82 -5.77 -15.21
C SER A 105 7.05 -5.81 -16.12
N GLU A 106 7.29 -4.73 -16.87
CA GLU A 106 8.47 -4.59 -17.75
C GLU A 106 9.79 -4.65 -16.97
N ALA A 107 9.88 -4.01 -15.79
CA ALA A 107 11.08 -4.04 -14.98
C ALA A 107 11.38 -5.44 -14.43
N ILE A 108 10.36 -6.19 -14.06
CA ILE A 108 10.47 -7.59 -13.62
C ILE A 108 10.89 -8.50 -14.79
N GLU A 109 10.27 -8.36 -15.95
CA GLU A 109 10.56 -9.16 -17.15
C GLU A 109 11.96 -8.87 -17.71
N ALA A 110 12.45 -7.63 -17.55
CA ALA A 110 13.79 -7.24 -17.99
C ALA A 110 14.92 -7.71 -17.06
N GLU A 111 14.61 -8.13 -15.82
CA GLU A 111 15.64 -8.58 -14.87
C GLU A 111 15.92 -10.08 -15.05
N PRO A 112 17.11 -10.46 -15.55
CA PRO A 112 17.39 -11.87 -15.92
C PRO A 112 17.44 -12.81 -14.72
N ARG A 113 17.60 -12.30 -13.50
CA ARG A 113 17.58 -13.10 -12.26
C ARG A 113 16.19 -13.33 -11.72
N ILE A 114 15.13 -12.78 -12.36
CA ILE A 114 13.76 -12.99 -11.92
C ILE A 114 13.02 -13.83 -12.93
N ARG A 115 12.50 -14.96 -12.48
CA ARG A 115 11.58 -15.79 -13.27
C ARG A 115 10.16 -15.61 -12.73
N VAL A 116 9.25 -15.14 -13.58
CA VAL A 116 7.82 -15.04 -13.25
C VAL A 116 7.13 -16.37 -13.53
N ILE A 117 6.45 -16.91 -12.52
CA ILE A 117 5.69 -18.15 -12.59
C ILE A 117 4.22 -17.82 -12.37
N ARG A 118 3.41 -17.97 -13.40
CA ARG A 118 1.97 -17.63 -13.37
C ARG A 118 1.14 -18.79 -12.85
N GLU A 119 1.36 -19.11 -11.57
CA GLU A 119 0.69 -20.21 -10.86
C GLU A 119 0.28 -19.78 -9.45
N GLU A 120 -0.81 -20.38 -8.96
CA GLU A 120 -1.25 -20.22 -7.58
C GLU A 120 -0.45 -21.16 -6.68
N VAL A 121 0.20 -20.60 -5.66
CA VAL A 121 0.86 -21.38 -4.61
C VAL A 121 -0.18 -21.71 -3.53
N MET A 122 -0.43 -22.99 -3.34
CA MET A 122 -1.40 -23.50 -2.37
C MET A 122 -0.74 -24.10 -1.11
N ARG A 123 0.57 -24.40 -1.16
CA ARG A 123 1.34 -25.01 -0.07
C ARG A 123 2.69 -24.35 0.06
N LEU A 124 3.22 -24.34 1.27
CA LEU A 124 4.50 -23.71 1.63
C LEU A 124 5.55 -24.72 2.13
N ASP A 125 5.32 -26.02 1.91
CA ASP A 125 6.29 -27.04 2.25
C ASP A 125 7.46 -27.03 1.25
N ASP A 126 8.68 -27.22 1.77
CA ASP A 126 9.92 -27.17 0.98
C ASP A 126 9.91 -28.14 -0.22
N ALA A 127 9.18 -29.25 -0.12
CA ALA A 127 9.09 -30.24 -1.19
C ALA A 127 8.35 -29.71 -2.44
N VAL A 128 7.33 -28.84 -2.27
CA VAL A 128 6.56 -28.29 -3.39
C VAL A 128 7.32 -27.15 -4.05
N LEU A 129 7.97 -26.29 -3.28
CA LEU A 129 8.77 -25.19 -3.81
C LEU A 129 10.07 -25.68 -4.47
N GLN A 130 10.60 -26.83 -4.03
CA GLN A 130 11.79 -27.47 -4.63
C GLN A 130 11.47 -28.33 -5.86
N ASN A 131 10.30 -28.99 -5.91
CA ASN A 131 9.96 -29.95 -6.96
C ASN A 131 9.35 -29.35 -8.24
N GLN A 132 8.77 -28.16 -8.20
CA GLN A 132 8.20 -27.52 -9.41
C GLN A 132 9.29 -27.01 -10.36
N ASN A 133 10.51 -26.90 -9.91
CA ASN A 133 11.57 -26.20 -10.64
C ASN A 133 12.72 -27.06 -11.16
N GLY A 134 12.61 -28.35 -11.34
CA GLY A 134 13.51 -29.24 -12.13
C GLY A 134 15.01 -28.88 -12.33
N ALA A 135 15.44 -27.71 -11.93
CA ALA A 135 16.80 -27.19 -12.06
C ALA A 135 17.38 -26.86 -10.68
N ARG A 136 18.04 -27.83 -10.10
CA ARG A 136 18.93 -27.60 -8.95
C ARG A 136 20.14 -26.80 -9.42
N HIS A 137 20.23 -25.52 -9.14
CA HIS A 137 21.54 -24.90 -9.03
C HIS A 137 22.13 -25.37 -7.68
N GLN A 138 23.02 -26.30 -7.72
CA GLN A 138 23.87 -26.66 -6.61
C GLN A 138 25.09 -25.74 -6.68
N ASP A 139 25.37 -24.99 -5.61
CA ASP A 139 26.68 -24.43 -5.43
C ASP A 139 27.67 -25.60 -5.18
N GLU A 140 28.92 -25.44 -5.59
CA GLU A 140 29.95 -26.48 -5.48
C GLU A 140 30.14 -27.01 -4.05
N ASP A 141 29.60 -26.28 -3.04
CA ASP A 141 29.63 -26.62 -1.60
C ASP A 141 28.33 -27.18 -1.03
N GLY A 142 27.25 -27.34 -1.81
CA GLY A 142 26.02 -28.05 -1.38
C GLY A 142 25.10 -27.31 -0.40
N THR A 143 25.37 -26.07 -0.03
CA THR A 143 24.59 -25.28 0.93
C THR A 143 23.88 -24.13 0.26
N LYS A 144 22.72 -24.38 -0.34
CA LYS A 144 21.82 -23.29 -0.77
C LYS A 144 20.94 -22.85 0.37
N CYS A 145 21.05 -21.58 0.74
CA CYS A 145 20.12 -20.91 1.61
C CYS A 145 18.92 -20.41 0.81
N HIS A 146 17.79 -21.09 0.91
CA HIS A 146 16.54 -20.66 0.30
C HIS A 146 15.69 -19.88 1.31
N CYS A 147 15.11 -18.76 0.86
CA CYS A 147 14.14 -17.99 1.62
C CYS A 147 12.83 -17.90 0.84
N THR A 148 11.71 -18.06 1.53
CA THR A 148 10.39 -17.81 0.98
C THR A 148 9.82 -16.53 1.56
N ILE A 149 9.31 -15.63 0.69
CA ILE A 149 8.61 -14.41 1.11
C ILE A 149 7.17 -14.50 0.64
N VAL A 150 6.22 -14.45 1.57
CA VAL A 150 4.79 -14.34 1.30
C VAL A 150 4.44 -12.86 1.23
N ALA A 151 4.09 -12.38 0.04
CA ALA A 151 3.79 -10.99 -0.28
C ALA A 151 2.45 -10.86 -1.05
N THR A 152 1.49 -11.70 -0.68
CA THR A 152 0.21 -11.87 -1.39
C THR A 152 -0.78 -10.73 -1.15
N GLY A 153 -0.41 -9.79 -0.28
CA GLY A 153 -1.25 -8.63 0.04
C GLY A 153 -2.57 -9.03 0.70
N PRO A 154 -3.62 -8.20 0.51
CA PRO A 154 -4.90 -8.42 1.18
C PRO A 154 -5.72 -9.58 0.62
N LEU A 155 -5.45 -9.98 -0.64
CA LEU A 155 -6.25 -10.95 -1.39
C LEU A 155 -5.55 -12.31 -1.49
N THR A 156 -4.96 -12.76 -0.40
CA THR A 156 -4.40 -14.10 -0.28
C THR A 156 -5.48 -15.14 -0.56
N SER A 157 -5.17 -16.14 -1.39
CA SER A 157 -6.14 -17.19 -1.72
C SER A 157 -6.52 -18.03 -0.50
N ASP A 158 -7.74 -18.59 -0.51
CA ASP A 158 -8.22 -19.42 0.59
C ASP A 158 -7.34 -20.65 0.83
N ALA A 159 -6.74 -21.20 -0.24
CA ALA A 159 -5.85 -22.35 -0.12
C ALA A 159 -4.56 -21.97 0.62
N LEU A 160 -3.91 -20.87 0.21
CA LEU A 160 -2.70 -20.39 0.86
C LEU A 160 -2.98 -19.86 2.27
N SER A 161 -4.13 -19.22 2.51
CA SER A 161 -4.54 -18.79 3.85
C SER A 161 -4.61 -19.96 4.81
N ARG A 162 -5.28 -21.07 4.42
CA ARG A 162 -5.33 -22.29 5.24
C ARG A 162 -3.95 -22.91 5.49
N GLU A 163 -3.08 -22.84 4.50
CA GLU A 163 -1.71 -23.34 4.66
C GLU A 163 -0.88 -22.50 5.64
N ILE A 164 -1.02 -21.18 5.60
CA ILE A 164 -0.38 -20.27 6.57
C ILE A 164 -0.92 -20.57 7.99
N GLU A 165 -2.24 -20.74 8.16
CA GLU A 165 -2.82 -21.16 9.44
C GLU A 165 -2.26 -22.49 9.96
N ARG A 166 -2.13 -23.46 9.06
CA ARG A 166 -1.56 -24.78 9.40
C ARG A 166 -0.10 -24.64 9.90
N LEU A 167 0.70 -23.82 9.24
CA LEU A 167 2.11 -23.65 9.58
C LEU A 167 2.33 -22.81 10.83
N THR A 168 1.51 -21.81 11.05
CA THR A 168 1.67 -20.85 12.15
C THR A 168 0.90 -21.26 13.41
N GLY A 169 -0.06 -22.15 13.28
CA GLY A 169 -0.98 -22.53 14.38
C GLY A 169 -1.89 -21.39 14.83
N ALA A 170 -1.93 -20.27 14.10
CA ALA A 170 -2.68 -19.07 14.43
C ALA A 170 -3.70 -18.76 13.34
N GLY A 171 -4.94 -18.49 13.73
CA GLY A 171 -5.98 -18.02 12.82
C GLY A 171 -5.62 -16.66 12.22
N HIS A 172 -6.06 -16.43 10.99
CA HIS A 172 -5.90 -15.13 10.34
C HIS A 172 -6.81 -14.09 10.95
N LEU A 173 -6.28 -12.88 11.06
CA LEU A 173 -7.07 -11.69 11.30
C LEU A 173 -7.59 -11.17 9.95
N ALA A 174 -8.76 -10.56 9.95
CA ALA A 174 -9.33 -9.97 8.76
C ALA A 174 -9.95 -8.62 9.09
N PHE A 175 -9.82 -7.69 8.16
CA PHE A 175 -10.59 -6.46 8.14
C PHE A 175 -11.17 -6.25 6.74
N TYR A 176 -12.11 -5.34 6.63
CA TYR A 176 -12.76 -5.06 5.35
C TYR A 176 -12.34 -3.68 4.87
N ASP A 177 -11.98 -3.62 3.59
CA ASP A 177 -11.65 -2.39 2.87
C ASP A 177 -12.58 -2.24 1.68
N SER A 178 -12.79 -1.02 1.23
CA SER A 178 -13.62 -0.75 0.08
C SER A 178 -12.96 0.20 -0.92
N ILE A 179 -13.29 0.01 -2.18
CA ILE A 179 -12.75 0.76 -3.30
C ILE A 179 -13.62 1.99 -3.55
N SER A 180 -12.97 3.12 -3.87
CA SER A 180 -13.66 4.33 -4.32
C SER A 180 -14.11 4.22 -5.77
N PRO A 181 -15.29 4.76 -6.13
CA PRO A 181 -15.77 4.81 -7.50
C PRO A 181 -14.89 5.68 -8.40
N ILE A 182 -14.85 5.33 -9.70
CA ILE A 182 -14.14 6.07 -10.74
C ILE A 182 -15.16 6.53 -11.79
N VAL A 183 -15.10 7.80 -12.16
CA VAL A 183 -15.96 8.43 -13.16
C VAL A 183 -15.17 8.82 -14.42
N ASP A 184 -15.83 8.75 -15.55
CA ASP A 184 -15.34 9.23 -16.83
C ASP A 184 -15.33 10.77 -16.85
N ALA A 185 -14.20 11.36 -17.22
CA ALA A 185 -14.00 12.80 -17.24
C ALA A 185 -15.00 13.56 -18.12
N GLU A 186 -15.32 13.00 -19.30
CA GLU A 186 -16.25 13.62 -20.25
C GLU A 186 -17.69 13.71 -19.71
N SER A 187 -18.01 12.90 -18.70
CA SER A 187 -19.34 12.86 -18.08
C SER A 187 -19.50 13.82 -16.90
N ILE A 188 -18.45 14.55 -16.53
CA ILE A 188 -18.46 15.54 -15.45
C ILE A 188 -18.96 16.88 -16.01
N ASP A 189 -20.00 17.45 -15.39
CA ASP A 189 -20.45 18.81 -15.74
C ASP A 189 -19.50 19.86 -15.13
N MET A 190 -18.53 20.30 -15.97
CA MET A 190 -17.51 21.27 -15.58
C MET A 190 -18.07 22.66 -15.25
N SER A 191 -19.31 22.97 -15.60
CA SER A 191 -19.95 24.25 -15.23
C SER A 191 -20.34 24.29 -13.74
N ARG A 192 -20.50 23.13 -13.11
CA ARG A 192 -20.91 22.98 -11.71
C ARG A 192 -19.76 22.75 -10.74
N VAL A 193 -18.57 22.50 -11.23
CA VAL A 193 -17.39 22.18 -10.44
C VAL A 193 -16.27 23.19 -10.69
N TYR A 194 -15.17 23.09 -9.94
CA TYR A 194 -14.01 23.95 -10.14
C TYR A 194 -12.71 23.26 -9.72
N PHE A 195 -11.61 23.67 -10.34
CA PHE A 195 -10.29 23.25 -9.92
C PHE A 195 -9.76 24.13 -8.79
N ALA A 196 -9.29 23.52 -7.72
CA ALA A 196 -8.59 24.24 -6.65
C ALA A 196 -7.74 23.28 -5.79
N ALA A 197 -6.71 23.86 -5.17
CA ALA A 197 -5.97 23.25 -4.07
C ALA A 197 -6.45 23.82 -2.73
N ARG A 198 -6.40 23.02 -1.66
CA ARG A 198 -6.74 23.50 -0.32
C ARG A 198 -5.74 24.56 0.15
N TRP A 199 -6.25 25.68 0.66
CA TRP A 199 -5.43 26.80 1.14
C TRP A 199 -4.54 27.43 0.07
N ASP A 200 -4.90 27.26 -1.22
CA ASP A 200 -4.11 27.69 -2.39
C ASP A 200 -2.65 27.20 -2.32
N LYS A 201 -2.46 25.99 -1.74
CA LYS A 201 -1.14 25.37 -1.60
C LYS A 201 -0.94 24.31 -2.67
N GLY A 202 0.12 24.48 -3.46
CA GLY A 202 0.43 23.62 -4.61
C GLY A 202 -0.41 23.95 -5.83
N THR A 203 -0.51 22.98 -6.74
CA THR A 203 -1.26 23.09 -8.00
C THR A 203 -2.74 22.75 -7.80
N ALA A 204 -3.62 23.38 -8.57
CA ALA A 204 -5.06 23.16 -8.53
C ALA A 204 -5.45 21.87 -9.27
N ASP A 205 -5.01 20.71 -8.77
CA ASP A 205 -5.10 19.42 -9.49
C ASP A 205 -6.40 18.66 -9.23
N TYR A 206 -7.16 19.05 -8.20
CA TYR A 206 -8.41 18.40 -7.85
C TYR A 206 -9.60 19.13 -8.44
N ILE A 207 -10.55 18.38 -9.03
CA ILE A 207 -11.89 18.88 -9.29
C ILE A 207 -12.64 18.87 -7.97
N ASN A 208 -13.27 19.98 -7.62
CA ASN A 208 -14.07 20.16 -6.42
C ASN A 208 -15.54 20.29 -6.81
N CYS A 209 -16.38 19.40 -6.32
CA CYS A 209 -17.84 19.40 -6.47
C CYS A 209 -18.45 20.03 -5.21
N PRO A 210 -18.79 21.34 -5.23
CA PRO A 210 -19.33 22.03 -4.06
C PRO A 210 -20.80 21.69 -3.87
N MET A 211 -21.20 21.57 -2.62
CA MET A 211 -22.59 21.41 -2.22
C MET A 211 -23.02 22.55 -1.31
N ASP A 212 -24.23 23.06 -1.53
CA ASP A 212 -24.92 23.84 -0.52
C ASP A 212 -25.52 22.93 0.57
N ARG A 213 -26.19 23.52 1.57
CA ARG A 213 -26.77 22.75 2.67
C ARG A 213 -27.90 21.83 2.21
N ALA A 214 -28.75 22.31 1.31
CA ALA A 214 -29.89 21.51 0.85
C ALA A 214 -29.47 20.35 -0.06
N GLU A 215 -28.45 20.57 -0.90
CA GLU A 215 -27.82 19.52 -1.72
C GLU A 215 -27.17 18.45 -0.86
N TYR A 216 -26.42 18.88 0.17
CA TYR A 216 -25.81 17.98 1.14
C TYR A 216 -26.84 17.15 1.91
N ASP A 217 -27.91 17.80 2.40
CA ASP A 217 -28.96 17.14 3.17
C ASP A 217 -29.65 16.06 2.32
N ARG A 218 -29.97 16.35 1.05
CA ARG A 218 -30.54 15.35 0.11
C ARG A 218 -29.58 14.19 -0.13
N PHE A 219 -28.30 14.49 -0.35
CA PHE A 219 -27.27 13.46 -0.54
C PHE A 219 -27.14 12.57 0.70
N TYR A 220 -27.03 13.17 1.88
CA TYR A 220 -26.89 12.48 3.16
C TYR A 220 -28.07 11.54 3.45
N GLU A 221 -29.29 12.00 3.27
CA GLU A 221 -30.50 11.21 3.46
C GLU A 221 -30.58 10.05 2.45
N ALA A 222 -30.27 10.31 1.19
CA ALA A 222 -30.21 9.28 0.16
C ALA A 222 -29.14 8.22 0.44
N LEU A 223 -28.00 8.62 0.99
CA LEU A 223 -26.90 7.74 1.37
C LEU A 223 -27.32 6.81 2.53
N LEU A 224 -27.96 7.35 3.56
CA LEU A 224 -28.46 6.57 4.69
C LEU A 224 -29.58 5.59 4.32
N ALA A 225 -30.39 5.95 3.33
CA ALA A 225 -31.49 5.11 2.85
C ALA A 225 -31.06 4.09 1.79
N ALA A 226 -29.80 4.14 1.35
CA ALA A 226 -29.30 3.28 0.27
C ALA A 226 -29.11 1.84 0.75
N GLU A 227 -29.42 0.90 -0.12
CA GLU A 227 -29.22 -0.52 0.17
C GLU A 227 -27.76 -0.94 -0.01
N ALA A 228 -27.20 -1.57 1.02
CA ALA A 228 -25.91 -2.22 0.92
C ALA A 228 -25.99 -3.53 0.11
N ALA A 229 -24.87 -3.94 -0.48
CA ALA A 229 -24.76 -5.25 -1.11
C ALA A 229 -24.92 -6.34 -0.03
N GLU A 230 -25.76 -7.35 -0.30
CA GLU A 230 -26.02 -8.44 0.66
C GLU A 230 -24.74 -9.25 0.90
N SER A 231 -24.38 -9.45 2.18
CA SER A 231 -23.54 -10.54 2.60
C SER A 231 -24.00 -11.10 3.95
N LYS A 232 -24.07 -12.40 4.04
CA LYS A 232 -24.49 -13.12 5.25
C LYS A 232 -23.49 -13.05 6.41
N GLU A 233 -22.31 -12.47 6.18
CA GLU A 233 -21.19 -12.40 7.13
C GLU A 233 -20.97 -11.00 7.73
N TRP A 234 -21.75 -9.98 7.34
CA TRP A 234 -21.49 -8.57 7.63
C TRP A 234 -21.89 -8.07 9.01
N GLU A 235 -22.60 -8.83 9.79
CA GLU A 235 -23.11 -8.37 11.10
C GLU A 235 -22.03 -8.18 12.18
N LYS A 236 -20.74 -8.53 11.90
CA LYS A 236 -19.59 -8.40 12.81
C LYS A 236 -18.34 -7.84 12.16
N LEU A 237 -18.48 -6.94 11.18
CA LEU A 237 -17.33 -6.43 10.42
C LEU A 237 -16.49 -5.46 11.24
N GLU A 238 -15.24 -5.79 11.47
CA GLU A 238 -14.22 -4.84 11.88
C GLU A 238 -13.66 -4.13 10.62
N TYR A 239 -13.99 -2.84 10.47
CA TYR A 239 -13.44 -2.00 9.43
C TYR A 239 -12.16 -1.34 9.91
N PHE A 240 -11.22 -1.16 9.00
CA PHE A 240 -10.09 -0.28 9.24
C PHE A 240 -10.56 1.19 9.23
N GLU A 241 -10.28 1.94 10.30
CA GLU A 241 -10.77 3.33 10.46
C GLU A 241 -10.38 4.26 9.30
N GLY A 242 -9.23 4.04 8.67
CA GLY A 242 -8.77 4.83 7.52
C GLY A 242 -9.49 4.56 6.20
N CYS A 243 -10.26 3.46 6.11
CA CYS A 243 -10.95 3.01 4.89
C CYS A 243 -12.43 2.72 5.13
N LEU A 244 -13.03 3.38 6.13
CA LEU A 244 -14.46 3.22 6.44
C LEU A 244 -15.32 3.57 5.22
N PRO A 245 -16.31 2.73 4.87
CA PRO A 245 -17.30 3.06 3.86
C PRO A 245 -18.02 4.36 4.21
N ILE A 246 -18.31 5.16 3.18
CA ILE A 246 -18.90 6.49 3.38
C ILE A 246 -20.30 6.42 4.03
N GLU A 247 -21.07 5.38 3.75
CA GLU A 247 -22.36 5.14 4.40
C GLU A 247 -22.19 4.80 5.88
N VAL A 248 -21.13 4.08 6.27
CA VAL A 248 -20.79 3.81 7.68
C VAL A 248 -20.37 5.08 8.39
N LEU A 249 -19.57 5.94 7.73
CA LEU A 249 -19.25 7.26 8.27
C LEU A 249 -20.51 8.12 8.46
N ALA A 250 -21.46 8.06 7.53
CA ALA A 250 -22.71 8.81 7.62
C ALA A 250 -23.57 8.42 8.83
N THR A 251 -23.59 7.13 9.23
CA THR A 251 -24.33 6.69 10.43
C THR A 251 -23.79 7.26 11.73
N ARG A 252 -22.52 7.68 11.78
CA ARG A 252 -21.89 8.28 12.96
C ARG A 252 -22.38 9.70 13.25
N GLY A 253 -23.09 10.33 12.32
CA GLY A 253 -23.70 11.64 12.52
C GLY A 253 -23.70 12.51 11.26
N ARG A 254 -24.67 13.45 11.19
CA ARG A 254 -24.91 14.28 10.01
C ARG A 254 -23.68 15.09 9.56
N ASP A 255 -22.88 15.56 10.48
CA ASP A 255 -21.71 16.37 10.16
C ASP A 255 -20.42 15.56 9.98
N THR A 256 -20.42 14.25 10.25
CA THR A 256 -19.22 13.42 10.18
C THR A 256 -18.54 13.50 8.81
N LEU A 257 -19.31 13.44 7.73
CA LEU A 257 -18.77 13.54 6.36
C LEU A 257 -18.11 14.89 6.10
N ARG A 258 -18.63 15.98 6.67
CA ARG A 258 -18.10 17.36 6.54
C ARG A 258 -16.81 17.59 7.34
N PHE A 259 -16.52 16.77 8.32
CA PHE A 259 -15.23 16.76 9.04
C PHE A 259 -14.26 15.70 8.48
N GLY A 260 -14.75 14.83 7.60
CA GLY A 260 -14.03 13.75 6.93
C GLY A 260 -13.89 13.98 5.42
N PRO A 261 -14.38 13.03 4.57
CA PRO A 261 -14.14 13.04 3.12
C PRO A 261 -14.74 14.24 2.39
N MET A 262 -15.81 14.84 2.91
CA MET A 262 -16.49 15.99 2.28
C MET A 262 -16.12 17.33 2.94
N LYS A 263 -14.98 17.42 3.60
CA LYS A 263 -14.54 18.61 4.33
C LYS A 263 -14.39 19.84 3.40
N PRO A 264 -15.06 20.99 3.67
CA PRO A 264 -14.97 22.16 2.81
C PRO A 264 -13.81 23.10 3.18
N VAL A 265 -13.19 22.90 4.35
CA VAL A 265 -12.18 23.81 4.91
C VAL A 265 -10.99 23.97 3.97
N GLY A 266 -10.59 25.23 3.75
CA GLY A 266 -9.46 25.57 2.86
C GLY A 266 -9.82 25.65 1.38
N LEU A 267 -11.10 25.49 1.02
CA LEU A 267 -11.60 25.63 -0.33
C LEU A 267 -12.57 26.80 -0.45
N ARG A 268 -12.43 27.59 -1.52
CA ARG A 268 -13.39 28.65 -1.90
C ARG A 268 -13.85 28.36 -3.32
N ASP A 269 -15.15 28.42 -3.52
CA ASP A 269 -15.72 28.33 -4.87
C ASP A 269 -15.47 29.66 -5.60
N PRO A 270 -14.69 29.69 -6.67
CA PRO A 270 -14.35 30.92 -7.39
C PRO A 270 -15.56 31.61 -8.03
N ARG A 271 -16.65 30.86 -8.26
CA ARG A 271 -17.89 31.41 -8.84
C ARG A 271 -18.70 32.22 -7.84
N THR A 272 -18.62 31.87 -6.56
CA THR A 272 -19.39 32.52 -5.48
C THR A 272 -18.53 33.31 -4.50
N GLY A 273 -17.20 33.05 -4.47
CA GLY A 273 -16.27 33.60 -3.50
C GLY A 273 -16.46 33.05 -2.08
N LYS A 274 -17.36 32.06 -1.88
CA LYS A 274 -17.71 31.51 -0.56
C LYS A 274 -17.14 30.11 -0.37
N THR A 275 -16.96 29.74 0.90
CA THR A 275 -16.70 28.35 1.27
C THR A 275 -17.99 27.54 1.15
N PRO A 276 -18.04 26.45 0.38
CA PRO A 276 -19.21 25.59 0.27
C PRO A 276 -19.59 24.95 1.62
N TRP A 277 -20.82 24.41 1.69
CA TRP A 277 -21.25 23.67 2.88
C TRP A 277 -20.52 22.33 3.01
N ALA A 278 -20.36 21.63 1.90
CA ALA A 278 -19.55 20.41 1.76
C ALA A 278 -18.90 20.38 0.38
N VAL A 279 -17.84 19.58 0.21
CA VAL A 279 -17.14 19.43 -1.08
C VAL A 279 -16.73 17.99 -1.28
N VAL A 280 -17.08 17.41 -2.44
CA VAL A 280 -16.49 16.14 -2.91
C VAL A 280 -15.32 16.48 -3.80
N GLN A 281 -14.17 15.82 -3.55
CA GLN A 281 -12.96 16.01 -4.36
C GLN A 281 -12.78 14.83 -5.32
N LEU A 282 -12.47 15.15 -6.58
CA LEU A 282 -12.13 14.16 -7.59
C LEU A 282 -10.65 14.30 -7.93
N ARG A 283 -9.93 13.16 -7.99
CA ARG A 283 -8.51 13.09 -8.31
C ARG A 283 -8.30 12.33 -9.62
N LYS A 284 -7.40 12.82 -10.45
CA LYS A 284 -6.98 12.16 -11.70
C LYS A 284 -6.50 10.74 -11.44
N GLU A 285 -6.92 9.81 -12.28
CA GLU A 285 -6.45 8.42 -12.28
C GLU A 285 -5.23 8.20 -13.20
N ASN A 286 -5.07 9.05 -14.21
CA ASN A 286 -4.00 8.94 -15.19
C ASN A 286 -3.54 10.30 -15.73
N LEU A 287 -2.45 10.29 -16.51
CA LEU A 287 -1.88 11.51 -17.13
C LEU A 287 -2.79 12.14 -18.17
N ARG A 288 -3.63 11.35 -18.87
CA ARG A 288 -4.56 11.89 -19.89
C ARG A 288 -5.74 12.61 -19.25
N ALA A 289 -5.93 12.45 -17.94
CA ALA A 289 -7.05 13.01 -17.20
C ALA A 289 -8.43 12.62 -17.80
N ASP A 290 -8.53 11.39 -18.35
CA ASP A 290 -9.76 10.86 -18.92
C ASP A 290 -10.68 10.20 -17.87
N SER A 291 -10.16 10.03 -16.65
CA SER A 291 -10.90 9.45 -15.54
C SER A 291 -10.48 10.03 -14.18
N TYR A 292 -11.44 10.06 -13.25
CA TYR A 292 -11.27 10.62 -11.92
C TYR A 292 -11.86 9.70 -10.84
N ASN A 293 -11.15 9.51 -9.72
CA ASN A 293 -11.72 8.83 -8.56
C ASN A 293 -12.36 9.82 -7.57
N LEU A 294 -13.39 9.38 -6.89
CA LEU A 294 -14.03 10.11 -5.79
C LEU A 294 -13.21 9.88 -4.52
N VAL A 295 -12.52 10.90 -4.05
CA VAL A 295 -11.60 10.78 -2.90
C VAL A 295 -12.37 10.55 -1.60
N GLY A 296 -12.11 9.42 -0.93
CA GLY A 296 -12.74 9.08 0.33
C GLY A 296 -14.19 8.57 0.21
N PHE A 297 -14.58 8.11 -0.99
CA PHE A 297 -15.91 7.58 -1.27
C PHE A 297 -15.92 6.05 -1.43
N GLN A 298 -15.08 5.37 -0.66
CA GLN A 298 -15.18 3.92 -0.49
C GLN A 298 -16.59 3.57 -0.03
N ASN A 299 -17.20 2.56 -0.63
CA ASN A 299 -18.55 2.15 -0.27
C ASN A 299 -18.83 0.70 -0.67
N HIS A 300 -19.87 0.09 -0.06
CA HIS A 300 -20.35 -1.24 -0.40
C HIS A 300 -21.84 -1.25 -0.78
N LEU A 301 -22.35 -0.13 -1.24
CA LEU A 301 -23.72 -0.03 -1.73
C LEU A 301 -23.92 -0.92 -2.96
N LYS A 302 -25.14 -1.38 -3.18
CA LYS A 302 -25.53 -2.02 -4.45
C LYS A 302 -25.22 -1.10 -5.62
N PHE A 303 -24.80 -1.62 -6.77
CA PHE A 303 -24.37 -0.79 -7.93
C PHE A 303 -25.43 0.23 -8.38
N GLY A 304 -26.70 -0.16 -8.38
CA GLY A 304 -27.79 0.76 -8.69
C GLY A 304 -27.92 1.90 -7.69
N GLU A 305 -27.74 1.61 -6.41
CA GLU A 305 -27.77 2.60 -5.34
C GLU A 305 -26.55 3.53 -5.40
N GLN A 306 -25.37 3.02 -5.73
CA GLN A 306 -24.20 3.88 -5.95
C GLN A 306 -24.47 4.91 -7.05
N ALA A 307 -24.97 4.47 -8.22
CA ALA A 307 -25.31 5.38 -9.31
C ALA A 307 -26.35 6.43 -8.89
N ARG A 308 -27.40 6.00 -8.16
CA ARG A 308 -28.48 6.88 -7.70
C ARG A 308 -27.98 7.94 -6.71
N VAL A 309 -27.21 7.52 -5.71
CA VAL A 309 -26.74 8.40 -4.63
C VAL A 309 -25.65 9.33 -5.13
N LEU A 310 -24.64 8.81 -5.85
CA LEU A 310 -23.49 9.59 -6.27
C LEU A 310 -23.86 10.62 -7.36
N ARG A 311 -24.91 10.41 -8.13
CA ARG A 311 -25.45 11.41 -9.07
C ARG A 311 -26.18 12.57 -8.41
N LEU A 312 -26.37 12.55 -7.10
CA LEU A 312 -26.85 13.73 -6.35
C LEU A 312 -25.72 14.74 -6.07
N ILE A 313 -24.45 14.37 -6.34
CA ILE A 313 -23.30 15.25 -6.21
C ILE A 313 -23.29 16.23 -7.38
N PRO A 314 -23.23 17.56 -7.12
CA PRO A 314 -23.16 18.57 -8.17
C PRO A 314 -22.01 18.32 -9.15
N GLY A 315 -22.31 18.32 -10.44
CA GLY A 315 -21.37 17.99 -11.52
C GLY A 315 -21.29 16.51 -11.86
N LEU A 316 -21.94 15.63 -11.08
CA LEU A 316 -21.98 14.19 -11.36
C LEU A 316 -23.36 13.67 -11.73
N GLU A 317 -24.32 14.54 -12.01
CA GLU A 317 -25.72 14.19 -12.31
C GLU A 317 -25.84 13.20 -13.47
N ASN A 318 -24.97 13.31 -14.46
CA ASN A 318 -24.91 12.45 -15.64
C ASN A 318 -23.65 11.58 -15.68
N ALA A 319 -22.96 11.40 -14.53
CA ALA A 319 -21.69 10.70 -14.48
C ALA A 319 -21.80 9.25 -15.00
N ARG A 320 -20.85 8.88 -15.87
CA ARG A 320 -20.56 7.50 -16.25
C ARG A 320 -19.54 6.93 -15.30
N PHE A 321 -19.93 5.91 -14.54
CA PHE A 321 -19.02 5.22 -13.64
C PHE A 321 -18.24 4.16 -14.43
N LEU A 322 -16.92 4.33 -14.52
CA LEU A 322 -16.00 3.35 -15.09
C LEU A 322 -15.75 2.20 -14.11
N ARG A 323 -15.85 2.50 -12.82
CA ARG A 323 -15.75 1.54 -11.73
C ARG A 323 -16.67 1.94 -10.59
N TYR A 324 -17.36 0.98 -10.02
CA TYR A 324 -18.11 1.15 -8.78
C TYR A 324 -17.27 0.77 -7.56
N GLY A 325 -17.66 1.31 -6.41
CA GLY A 325 -17.12 0.89 -5.13
C GLY A 325 -17.43 -0.58 -4.87
N GLN A 326 -16.46 -1.29 -4.31
CA GLN A 326 -16.58 -2.68 -3.91
C GLN A 326 -15.84 -2.90 -2.61
N ILE A 327 -16.35 -3.82 -1.79
CA ILE A 327 -15.67 -4.22 -0.56
C ILE A 327 -14.88 -5.49 -0.78
N HIS A 328 -13.73 -5.57 -0.11
CA HIS A 328 -12.88 -6.73 -0.11
C HIS A 328 -12.52 -7.12 1.32
N ARG A 329 -12.48 -8.41 1.58
CA ARG A 329 -11.91 -8.96 2.81
C ARG A 329 -10.40 -8.94 2.67
N ASN A 330 -9.73 -8.22 3.56
CA ASN A 330 -8.29 -8.17 3.66
C ASN A 330 -7.83 -9.13 4.74
N THR A 331 -7.00 -10.08 4.37
CA THR A 331 -6.42 -11.07 5.29
C THR A 331 -5.02 -10.63 5.71
N TYR A 332 -4.71 -10.74 7.01
CA TYR A 332 -3.37 -10.51 7.55
C TYR A 332 -3.07 -11.45 8.70
N ILE A 333 -1.78 -11.64 8.99
CA ILE A 333 -1.33 -12.48 10.09
C ILE A 333 -1.25 -11.68 11.39
N CYS A 334 -1.34 -12.34 12.54
CA CYS A 334 -1.02 -11.73 13.82
C CYS A 334 0.50 -11.57 13.95
N ALA A 335 1.06 -10.59 13.25
CA ALA A 335 2.50 -10.39 13.12
C ALA A 335 3.24 -10.25 14.46
N PRO A 336 2.72 -9.58 15.52
CA PRO A 336 3.39 -9.51 16.82
C PRO A 336 3.70 -10.88 17.44
N VAL A 337 2.88 -11.89 17.15
CA VAL A 337 3.09 -13.26 17.63
C VAL A 337 4.05 -14.03 16.72
N LEU A 338 3.93 -13.83 15.40
CA LEU A 338 4.46 -14.74 14.40
C LEU A 338 5.83 -14.35 13.85
N ILE A 339 6.12 -13.05 13.64
CA ILE A 339 7.33 -12.61 12.97
C ILE A 339 8.21 -11.72 13.86
N ASP A 340 9.51 -11.76 13.60
CA ASP A 340 10.50 -10.91 14.24
C ASP A 340 10.76 -9.60 13.45
N GLU A 341 11.71 -8.79 13.91
CA GLU A 341 12.06 -7.50 13.27
C GLU A 341 12.74 -7.65 11.90
N THR A 342 13.11 -8.87 11.51
CA THR A 342 13.58 -9.18 10.16
C THR A 342 12.47 -9.68 9.24
N LEU A 343 11.21 -9.61 9.69
CA LEU A 343 10.00 -10.08 9.00
C LEU A 343 9.91 -11.60 8.82
N PHE A 344 10.84 -12.36 9.41
CA PHE A 344 10.84 -13.81 9.35
C PHE A 344 10.05 -14.44 10.50
N LEU A 345 9.56 -15.66 10.23
CA LEU A 345 8.80 -16.44 11.21
C LEU A 345 9.66 -16.78 12.41
N LYS A 346 9.20 -16.42 13.62
CA LYS A 346 9.88 -16.72 14.89
C LYS A 346 9.96 -18.23 15.11
N ASN A 347 11.05 -18.69 15.71
CA ASN A 347 11.23 -20.08 16.18
C ASN A 347 10.96 -21.13 15.08
N SER A 348 11.20 -20.80 13.82
CA SER A 348 11.01 -21.70 12.69
C SER A 348 12.32 -22.07 12.02
N ALA A 349 12.47 -23.34 11.69
CA ALA A 349 13.56 -23.81 10.85
C ALA A 349 13.36 -23.40 9.37
N THR A 350 12.12 -23.09 8.98
CA THR A 350 11.81 -22.59 7.63
C THR A 350 12.09 -21.10 7.56
N ARG A 351 12.86 -20.68 6.58
CA ARG A 351 13.16 -19.27 6.32
C ARG A 351 12.00 -18.62 5.56
N LEU A 352 10.90 -18.45 6.27
CA LEU A 352 9.64 -17.88 5.74
C LEU A 352 9.46 -16.47 6.28
N ALA A 353 9.38 -15.49 5.39
CA ALA A 353 9.09 -14.10 5.71
C ALA A 353 7.72 -13.67 5.18
N PHE A 354 7.18 -12.60 5.77
CA PHE A 354 5.94 -11.96 5.34
C PHE A 354 6.17 -10.48 5.04
N ALA A 355 5.67 -10.00 3.90
CA ALA A 355 5.81 -8.61 3.49
C ALA A 355 4.53 -8.04 2.87
N GLY A 356 4.36 -6.74 2.93
CA GLY A 356 3.15 -6.07 2.47
C GLY A 356 2.00 -6.19 3.45
N GLN A 357 0.79 -5.97 2.98
CA GLN A 357 -0.39 -5.90 3.85
C GLN A 357 -0.63 -7.18 4.66
N VAL A 358 -0.27 -8.34 4.14
CA VAL A 358 -0.37 -9.61 4.85
C VAL A 358 0.41 -9.63 6.17
N CYS A 359 1.48 -8.86 6.32
CA CYS A 359 2.23 -8.75 7.57
C CYS A 359 1.70 -7.68 8.55
N GLY A 360 0.58 -7.04 8.24
CA GLY A 360 -0.05 -6.08 9.15
C GLY A 360 0.37 -4.62 8.94
N VAL A 361 0.90 -4.28 7.77
CA VAL A 361 1.04 -2.88 7.36
C VAL A 361 -0.16 -2.47 6.50
N GLU A 362 -0.55 -1.20 6.54
CA GLU A 362 -1.62 -0.65 5.73
C GLU A 362 -1.10 0.46 4.83
N GLY A 363 -1.41 0.34 3.53
CA GLY A 363 -1.06 1.32 2.50
C GLY A 363 0.01 0.83 1.52
N TYR A 364 -0.01 1.43 0.34
CA TYR A 364 0.86 1.05 -0.77
C TYR A 364 2.34 1.33 -0.48
N THR A 365 2.64 2.49 0.11
CA THR A 365 4.01 2.86 0.46
C THR A 365 4.59 1.91 1.49
N GLU A 366 3.82 1.56 2.53
CA GLU A 366 4.20 0.64 3.59
C GLU A 366 4.38 -0.80 3.06
N SER A 367 3.54 -1.19 2.11
CA SER A 367 3.67 -2.50 1.45
C SER A 367 4.96 -2.60 0.62
N ILE A 368 5.28 -1.57 -0.17
CA ILE A 368 6.54 -1.49 -0.91
C ILE A 368 7.73 -1.49 0.06
N ALA A 369 7.64 -0.70 1.15
CA ALA A 369 8.70 -0.57 2.15
C ALA A 369 9.06 -1.91 2.82
N THR A 370 8.05 -2.67 3.26
CA THR A 370 8.28 -4.01 3.83
C THR A 370 8.74 -5.01 2.79
N GLY A 371 8.30 -4.89 1.53
CA GLY A 371 8.82 -5.66 0.40
C GLY A 371 10.33 -5.42 0.20
N MET A 372 10.76 -4.15 0.19
CA MET A 372 12.17 -3.78 0.09
C MET A 372 12.99 -4.40 1.23
N LEU A 373 12.54 -4.28 2.48
CA LEU A 373 13.24 -4.87 3.64
C LEU A 373 13.31 -6.39 3.54
N ALA A 374 12.23 -7.07 3.21
CA ALA A 374 12.21 -8.51 3.05
C ALA A 374 13.20 -8.98 1.96
N GLY A 375 13.27 -8.24 0.84
CA GLY A 375 14.26 -8.50 -0.22
C GLY A 375 15.70 -8.32 0.23
N ILE A 376 15.98 -7.27 1.03
CA ILE A 376 17.31 -7.04 1.63
C ILE A 376 17.68 -8.17 2.57
N TYR A 377 16.80 -8.51 3.51
CA TYR A 377 17.07 -9.55 4.50
C TYR A 377 17.23 -10.94 3.87
N ALA A 378 16.39 -11.27 2.88
CA ALA A 378 16.54 -12.51 2.12
C ALA A 378 17.89 -12.59 1.40
N ALA A 379 18.38 -11.50 0.84
CA ALA A 379 19.69 -11.46 0.19
C ALA A 379 20.84 -11.61 1.19
N VAL A 380 20.72 -11.07 2.39
CA VAL A 380 21.69 -11.27 3.48
C VAL A 380 21.74 -12.75 3.89
N ILE A 381 20.56 -13.34 4.12
CA ILE A 381 20.44 -14.76 4.49
C ILE A 381 20.96 -15.68 3.37
N ALA A 382 20.71 -15.36 2.10
CA ALA A 382 21.18 -16.15 0.97
C ALA A 382 22.71 -16.22 0.90
N ARG A 383 23.43 -15.24 1.49
CA ARG A 383 24.90 -15.24 1.65
C ARG A 383 25.38 -15.99 2.88
N GLY A 384 24.48 -16.55 3.68
CA GLY A 384 24.84 -17.22 4.94
C GLY A 384 25.06 -16.27 6.13
N GLU A 385 24.68 -15.00 5.98
CA GLU A 385 24.80 -13.97 7.01
C GLU A 385 23.49 -13.80 7.80
N GLU A 386 23.59 -13.21 9.00
CA GLU A 386 22.42 -12.83 9.78
C GLU A 386 22.02 -11.38 9.49
N PRO A 387 20.75 -11.16 9.07
CA PRO A 387 20.27 -9.81 8.77
C PRO A 387 20.20 -8.95 10.04
N GLN A 388 20.72 -7.74 9.95
CA GLN A 388 20.59 -6.75 11.02
C GLN A 388 19.28 -5.95 10.82
N PRO A 389 18.36 -5.94 11.79
CA PRO A 389 17.14 -5.15 11.70
C PRO A 389 17.43 -3.68 11.43
N VAL A 390 16.56 -3.05 10.62
CA VAL A 390 16.64 -1.61 10.42
C VAL A 390 16.40 -0.85 11.74
N PRO A 391 17.17 0.22 12.05
CA PRO A 391 17.10 0.87 13.36
C PRO A 391 15.71 1.40 13.71
N ARG A 392 15.28 1.19 14.96
CA ARG A 392 13.99 1.63 15.51
C ARG A 392 13.71 3.13 15.30
N SER A 393 14.77 3.96 15.28
CA SER A 393 14.68 5.40 15.08
C SER A 393 14.32 5.84 13.65
N THR A 394 14.33 4.92 12.66
CA THR A 394 13.90 5.16 11.28
C THR A 394 12.38 5.01 11.12
N ALA A 395 11.81 5.49 10.02
CA ALA A 395 10.39 5.24 9.73
C ALA A 395 10.14 3.77 9.42
N LEU A 396 11.02 3.14 8.63
CA LEU A 396 11.00 1.69 8.36
C LEU A 396 11.07 0.87 9.65
N GLY A 397 12.05 1.14 10.52
CA GLY A 397 12.20 0.43 11.80
C GLY A 397 11.04 0.70 12.76
N SER A 398 10.47 1.90 12.75
CA SER A 398 9.30 2.23 13.54
C SER A 398 8.05 1.45 13.10
N LEU A 399 7.88 1.30 11.79
CA LEU A 399 6.78 0.52 11.20
C LEU A 399 6.93 -0.96 11.56
N VAL A 400 8.14 -1.52 11.35
CA VAL A 400 8.47 -2.92 11.69
C VAL A 400 8.29 -3.18 13.18
N HIS A 401 8.77 -2.27 14.03
CA HIS A 401 8.61 -2.38 15.49
C HIS A 401 7.13 -2.45 15.88
N TYR A 402 6.28 -1.61 15.30
CA TYR A 402 4.84 -1.67 15.57
C TYR A 402 4.25 -3.04 15.22
N ILE A 403 4.48 -3.53 14.01
CA ILE A 403 3.87 -4.80 13.57
C ILE A 403 4.41 -6.02 14.32
N THR A 404 5.58 -5.92 14.94
CA THR A 404 6.22 -7.04 15.67
C THR A 404 6.07 -6.98 17.18
N HIS A 405 5.69 -5.81 17.76
CA HIS A 405 5.61 -5.59 19.20
C HIS A 405 4.27 -5.03 19.70
N ALA A 406 3.31 -4.78 18.80
CA ALA A 406 1.97 -4.35 19.21
C ALA A 406 1.28 -5.41 20.08
N ASP A 407 0.29 -4.98 20.87
CA ASP A 407 -0.54 -5.92 21.62
C ASP A 407 -1.32 -6.84 20.66
N ALA A 408 -1.04 -8.12 20.71
CA ALA A 408 -1.63 -9.11 19.82
C ALA A 408 -3.15 -9.20 19.89
N LYS A 409 -3.76 -8.84 21.05
CA LYS A 409 -5.21 -8.87 21.23
C LYS A 409 -5.94 -7.75 20.49
N ASN A 410 -5.24 -6.62 20.30
CA ASN A 410 -5.78 -5.41 19.68
C ASN A 410 -5.01 -5.05 18.41
N PHE A 411 -4.25 -6.00 17.83
CA PHE A 411 -3.42 -5.74 16.67
C PHE A 411 -4.27 -5.44 15.44
N GLN A 412 -4.04 -4.28 14.87
CA GLN A 412 -4.62 -3.85 13.59
C GLN A 412 -3.50 -3.34 12.67
N PRO A 413 -3.65 -3.49 11.35
CA PRO A 413 -2.71 -2.94 10.40
C PRO A 413 -2.48 -1.45 10.61
N ALA A 414 -1.27 -0.97 10.36
CA ALA A 414 -0.92 0.41 10.60
C ALA A 414 -0.26 1.08 9.39
N ASN A 415 -0.59 2.35 9.24
CA ASN A 415 0.11 3.31 8.41
C ASN A 415 1.25 3.95 9.20
N ILE A 416 2.29 4.39 8.48
CA ILE A 416 3.33 5.19 9.12
C ILE A 416 2.78 6.55 9.56
N THR A 417 2.91 6.85 10.85
CA THR A 417 2.55 8.13 11.46
C THR A 417 3.65 8.58 12.41
N PHE A 418 3.64 9.85 12.83
CA PHE A 418 4.60 10.33 13.83
C PHE A 418 4.43 9.68 15.20
N ASP A 419 3.25 9.15 15.50
CA ASP A 419 3.00 8.45 16.76
C ASP A 419 3.70 7.09 16.84
N LEU A 420 4.00 6.48 15.68
CA LEU A 420 4.80 5.26 15.61
C LEU A 420 6.30 5.54 15.69
N LEU A 421 6.75 6.73 15.27
CA LEU A 421 8.18 7.07 15.28
C LEU A 421 8.70 7.18 16.72
N GLU A 422 9.94 6.77 16.89
CA GLU A 422 10.62 6.92 18.18
C GLU A 422 10.64 8.40 18.62
N PRO A 423 10.11 8.73 19.81
CA PRO A 423 10.01 10.09 20.25
C PRO A 423 11.40 10.74 20.43
N LEU A 424 11.44 12.07 20.39
CA LEU A 424 12.63 12.81 20.83
C LEU A 424 12.81 12.65 22.33
N GLU A 425 14.06 12.65 22.77
CA GLU A 425 14.41 12.72 24.19
C GLU A 425 13.69 13.91 24.86
N GLU A 426 13.27 13.72 26.10
CA GLU A 426 12.43 14.70 26.79
C GLU A 426 13.09 16.07 26.89
N GLU A 427 14.40 16.12 27.08
CA GLU A 427 15.18 17.37 27.14
C GLU A 427 15.18 18.13 25.81
N VAL A 428 15.31 17.41 24.68
CA VAL A 428 15.25 17.99 23.32
C VAL A 428 13.83 18.44 23.02
N ARG A 429 12.83 17.60 23.35
CA ARG A 429 11.41 17.90 23.15
C ARG A 429 10.96 19.15 23.91
N LYS A 430 11.45 19.37 25.14
CA LYS A 430 11.11 20.58 25.95
C LYS A 430 11.68 21.86 25.35
N LYS A 431 12.83 21.78 24.65
CA LYS A 431 13.47 22.93 24.01
C LYS A 431 12.78 23.38 22.73
N ILE A 432 12.13 22.45 22.02
CA ILE A 432 11.50 22.73 20.72
C ILE A 432 9.99 22.85 20.89
N ARG A 433 9.46 24.09 20.84
CA ARG A 433 8.02 24.38 21.01
C ARG A 433 7.23 24.13 19.71
N ASP A 434 7.81 24.46 18.57
CA ASP A 434 7.15 24.32 17.27
C ASP A 434 7.02 22.84 16.86
N LYS A 435 5.81 22.44 16.44
CA LYS A 435 5.53 21.05 16.06
C LYS A 435 6.26 20.66 14.76
N LYS A 436 6.35 21.57 13.80
CA LYS A 436 7.02 21.29 12.52
C LYS A 436 8.52 21.11 12.73
N GLU A 437 9.10 21.94 13.58
CA GLU A 437 10.50 21.84 13.94
C GLU A 437 10.82 20.51 14.65
N ARG A 438 9.93 20.05 15.55
CA ARG A 438 10.06 18.71 16.15
C ARG A 438 10.01 17.60 15.10
N HIS A 439 9.08 17.70 14.12
CA HIS A 439 9.00 16.74 13.03
C HIS A 439 10.27 16.74 12.17
N ARG A 440 10.83 17.93 11.87
CA ARG A 440 12.09 18.07 11.13
C ARG A 440 13.24 17.34 11.85
N VAL A 441 13.42 17.60 13.15
CA VAL A 441 14.49 16.96 13.93
C VAL A 441 14.33 15.43 14.00
N VAL A 442 13.09 14.93 14.15
CA VAL A 442 12.84 13.48 14.09
C VAL A 442 13.22 12.91 12.72
N CYS A 443 12.83 13.59 11.64
CA CYS A 443 13.14 13.14 10.28
C CYS A 443 14.66 13.14 10.01
N GLU A 444 15.38 14.18 10.40
CA GLU A 444 16.83 14.27 10.24
C GLU A 444 17.56 13.15 10.99
N ARG A 445 17.17 12.88 12.25
CA ARG A 445 17.68 11.77 13.03
C ARG A 445 17.43 10.42 12.33
N ALA A 446 16.20 10.21 11.86
CA ALA A 446 15.81 8.97 11.20
C ALA A 446 16.60 8.73 9.91
N LEU A 447 16.75 9.78 9.09
CA LEU A 447 17.50 9.68 7.84
C LEU A 447 19.00 9.40 8.08
N ALA A 448 19.60 10.02 9.09
CA ALA A 448 21.00 9.74 9.47
C ALA A 448 21.17 8.30 9.96
N ALA A 449 20.24 7.79 10.77
CA ALA A 449 20.25 6.41 11.24
C ALA A 449 20.08 5.41 10.10
N PHE A 450 19.19 5.70 9.14
CA PHE A 450 19.01 4.87 7.95
C PHE A 450 20.27 4.83 7.08
N GLU A 451 20.88 5.98 6.82
CA GLU A 451 22.13 6.06 6.03
C GLU A 451 23.28 5.27 6.66
N ALA A 452 23.43 5.37 7.97
CA ALA A 452 24.45 4.60 8.70
C ALA A 452 24.22 3.09 8.58
N TRP A 453 22.97 2.64 8.79
CA TRP A 453 22.59 1.25 8.63
C TRP A 453 22.78 0.76 7.18
N TRP A 454 22.33 1.55 6.19
CA TRP A 454 22.45 1.21 4.78
C TRP A 454 23.90 1.11 4.32
N THR A 455 24.73 2.05 4.74
CA THR A 455 26.16 2.05 4.42
C THR A 455 26.89 0.83 5.01
N ALA A 456 26.52 0.41 6.23
CA ALA A 456 27.04 -0.80 6.83
C ALA A 456 26.70 -2.05 6.01
N GLN A 457 25.48 -2.12 5.46
CA GLN A 457 25.08 -3.21 4.55
C GLN A 457 25.88 -3.19 3.22
N GLU A 458 26.21 -2.01 2.69
CA GLU A 458 27.00 -1.89 1.46
C GLU A 458 28.49 -2.17 1.66
N LEU A 459 29.05 -1.82 2.79
CA LEU A 459 30.47 -2.09 3.12
C LEU A 459 30.71 -3.59 3.22
N SER A 460 29.82 -4.34 3.87
CA SER A 460 29.94 -5.80 3.93
C SER A 460 29.96 -6.44 2.53
N ARG A 461 29.23 -5.89 1.57
CA ARG A 461 29.24 -6.37 0.16
C ARG A 461 30.52 -6.05 -0.60
N ARG A 462 31.18 -4.92 -0.31
CA ARG A 462 32.43 -4.53 -0.97
C ARG A 462 33.57 -5.43 -0.50
N GLU A 463 33.64 -5.73 0.78
CA GLU A 463 34.64 -6.64 1.36
C GLU A 463 34.53 -8.04 0.78
N GLU A 464 33.31 -8.60 0.61
CA GLU A 464 33.09 -9.88 -0.05
C GLU A 464 33.53 -9.92 -1.51
N LYS A 465 33.23 -8.87 -2.29
CA LYS A 465 33.68 -8.78 -3.69
C LYS A 465 35.22 -8.74 -3.78
N THR A 466 35.87 -8.08 -2.84
CA THR A 466 37.30 -7.97 -2.79
C THR A 466 37.95 -9.31 -2.36
N SER A 467 37.40 -9.99 -1.37
CA SER A 467 37.87 -11.32 -0.92
C SER A 467 37.73 -12.37 -2.03
N LYS A 468 36.58 -12.42 -2.72
CA LYS A 468 36.39 -13.34 -3.87
C LYS A 468 37.27 -13.01 -5.08
N ALA A 469 37.67 -11.74 -5.26
CA ALA A 469 38.56 -11.34 -6.34
C ALA A 469 40.03 -11.68 -6.07
N PHE A 470 40.43 -11.84 -4.81
CA PHE A 470 41.82 -12.16 -4.41
C PHE A 470 42.04 -13.61 -3.99
N GLY A 471 41.03 -14.48 -4.06
CA GLY A 471 41.16 -15.95 -3.92
C GLY A 471 41.71 -16.42 -2.58
N THR A 472 41.32 -15.74 -1.47
CA THR A 472 41.64 -16.20 -0.09
C THR A 472 40.43 -16.85 0.56
#